data_7b69c97ec3996e5010b71888dec69a19
#
_entry.id   7b69c97ec3996e5010b71888dec69a19
#
_cell.length_a   1.000
_cell.length_b   1.000
_cell.length_c   1.000
_cell.angle_alpha   90.00
_cell.angle_beta   90.00
_cell.angle_gamma   90.00
#
_symmetry.space_group_name_H-M   'P 1'
#
loop_
_entity.id
_entity.type
_entity.pdbx_description
1 polymer ?
#
loop_
_entity_poly.entity_id
_entity_poly.type
_entity_poly.pdbx_seq_one_letter_code
_entity_poly.pdbx_strand_id
1 'polypeptide(L)'
;MSGYFASLTVYTVVISGKRAPLTGNPHFMLSYRHSFHAGNHADVLKHTVQSLIITALKEKDKPFLYLDTHSGAGRYQLQSEHAERTGEYLDGIGRIWQRDDIPAELEPYMQVVRSYNSGDKLRYYPGSPLIARQLLREQDNIHLTELHPSDFPLLRQEFLRDDRARVVREDGYQQLKAQLPPPSRRGLILIDPPYELKTDYQAVVNGIQEGYRRFATGVFALWYPVVLRQHIKRLLKDLEGTGIRRILQIELAVLPDSDRHGMTASGMIVINPPWKLESQMKSVLPWLHQALVPAGTGHTRVEWVVPE
;
A
#
# COMPACT_ATOMS: atom_id res chain seq x y z
N MET A 1 -25.14 -33.39 -5.71
CA MET A 1 -25.50 -31.96 -5.64
C MET A 1 -25.25 -31.50 -4.22
N SER A 2 -24.13 -30.95 -3.97
CA SER A 2 -23.69 -30.44 -2.64
C SER A 2 -23.15 -29.05 -2.86
N GLY A 3 -23.96 -28.05 -2.45
CA GLY A 3 -23.64 -26.65 -2.63
C GLY A 3 -22.64 -26.18 -1.57
N TYR A 4 -21.53 -25.64 -2.01
CA TYR A 4 -20.59 -24.89 -1.17
C TYR A 4 -21.16 -23.48 -0.93
N PHE A 5 -21.67 -23.24 0.27
CA PHE A 5 -21.94 -21.90 0.76
C PHE A 5 -20.63 -21.29 1.29
N ALA A 6 -20.08 -20.34 0.58
CA ALA A 6 -19.02 -19.50 1.09
C ALA A 6 -19.58 -18.61 2.21
N SER A 7 -19.03 -18.74 3.41
CA SER A 7 -19.39 -17.96 4.58
C SER A 7 -18.87 -16.53 4.43
N LEU A 8 -19.77 -15.58 4.14
CA LEU A 8 -19.51 -14.15 4.20
C LEU A 8 -19.45 -13.70 5.67
N THR A 9 -18.28 -13.35 6.15
CA THR A 9 -18.10 -12.75 7.47
C THR A 9 -18.52 -11.28 7.41
N VAL A 10 -19.72 -11.00 7.89
CA VAL A 10 -20.24 -9.63 8.07
C VAL A 10 -19.60 -9.04 9.32
N TYR A 11 -18.84 -7.98 9.17
CA TYR A 11 -18.37 -7.17 10.31
C TYR A 11 -19.54 -6.36 10.86
N THR A 12 -20.19 -6.86 11.91
CA THR A 12 -21.17 -6.10 12.70
C THR A 12 -20.44 -5.53 13.90
N VAL A 13 -20.18 -4.22 13.88
CA VAL A 13 -19.76 -3.48 15.10
C VAL A 13 -20.98 -3.27 15.95
N VAL A 14 -21.14 -4.08 17.01
CA VAL A 14 -22.16 -3.87 18.04
C VAL A 14 -21.62 -2.88 19.06
N ILE A 15 -22.13 -1.64 19.03
CA ILE A 15 -21.87 -0.67 20.10
C ILE A 15 -22.93 -0.90 21.17
N SER A 16 -22.57 -1.61 22.24
CA SER A 16 -23.39 -1.68 23.46
C SER A 16 -23.16 -0.42 24.28
N GLY A 17 -24.23 0.37 24.47
CA GLY A 17 -24.19 1.58 25.28
C GLY A 17 -23.98 1.31 26.77
N LYS A 18 -22.83 1.75 27.29
CA LYS A 18 -22.67 2.20 28.71
C LYS A 18 -21.62 3.31 28.72
N ARG A 19 -22.02 4.49 29.19
CA ARG A 19 -21.10 5.60 29.45
C ARG A 19 -20.24 5.22 30.68
N ALA A 20 -18.92 5.14 30.49
CA ALA A 20 -17.94 5.16 31.56
C ALA A 20 -17.20 6.50 31.55
N PRO A 21 -16.73 7.05 32.67
CA PRO A 21 -16.15 8.38 32.76
C PRO A 21 -14.78 8.43 32.10
N LEU A 22 -14.54 9.50 31.31
CA LEU A 22 -13.30 9.82 30.60
C LEU A 22 -12.23 10.26 31.64
N THR A 23 -11.40 9.35 32.09
CA THR A 23 -10.10 9.67 32.72
C THR A 23 -9.11 8.61 32.25
N GLY A 24 -8.25 8.96 31.34
CA GLY A 24 -7.18 8.09 30.85
C GLY A 24 -6.92 8.30 29.35
N ASN A 25 -5.69 8.46 28.97
CA ASN A 25 -5.22 8.54 27.58
C ASN A 25 -5.98 7.57 26.68
N PRO A 26 -6.53 7.99 25.56
CA PRO A 26 -7.15 7.06 24.62
C PRO A 26 -6.01 6.21 24.02
N HIS A 27 -5.77 5.03 24.55
CA HIS A 27 -5.13 3.98 23.79
C HIS A 27 -6.10 3.62 22.66
N PHE A 28 -5.89 4.22 21.48
CA PHE A 28 -6.48 3.72 20.25
C PHE A 28 -6.04 2.26 20.12
N MET A 29 -6.95 1.32 20.34
CA MET A 29 -6.70 -0.07 19.98
C MET A 29 -6.69 -0.11 18.45
N LEU A 30 -5.49 -0.09 17.87
CA LEU A 30 -5.28 -0.39 16.47
C LEU A 30 -5.72 -1.85 16.27
N SER A 31 -6.88 -2.06 15.65
CA SER A 31 -7.44 -3.41 15.43
C SER A 31 -7.03 -4.01 14.10
N TYR A 32 -6.68 -3.18 13.14
CA TYR A 32 -6.22 -3.64 11.82
C TYR A 32 -4.88 -4.36 11.90
N ARG A 33 -4.82 -5.53 11.32
CA ARG A 33 -3.58 -6.31 11.17
C ARG A 33 -3.43 -6.75 9.73
N HIS A 34 -2.42 -6.20 9.07
CA HIS A 34 -2.15 -6.50 7.65
C HIS A 34 -1.85 -7.99 7.38
N SER A 35 -1.43 -8.74 8.40
CA SER A 35 -1.17 -10.19 8.30
C SER A 35 -2.37 -11.03 7.84
N PHE A 36 -3.59 -10.51 7.92
CA PHE A 36 -4.79 -11.16 7.38
C PHE A 36 -4.95 -10.94 5.87
N HIS A 37 -4.37 -9.89 5.33
CA HIS A 37 -4.61 -9.38 3.97
C HIS A 37 -3.36 -9.43 3.09
N ALA A 38 -2.21 -9.76 3.67
CA ALA A 38 -0.91 -9.73 2.99
C ALA A 38 -0.91 -10.55 1.70
N GLY A 39 -0.47 -9.94 0.61
CA GLY A 39 -0.40 -10.58 -0.70
C GLY A 39 -1.72 -10.63 -1.47
N ASN A 40 -2.77 -9.97 -1.03
CA ASN A 40 -4.02 -9.86 -1.79
C ASN A 40 -3.85 -8.97 -3.05
N HIS A 41 -4.92 -8.82 -3.84
CA HIS A 41 -4.91 -7.99 -5.05
C HIS A 41 -4.50 -6.52 -4.80
N ALA A 42 -4.82 -5.99 -3.62
CA ALA A 42 -4.46 -4.62 -3.25
C ALA A 42 -2.96 -4.46 -3.04
N ASP A 43 -2.34 -5.42 -2.37
CA ASP A 43 -0.89 -5.47 -2.21
C ASP A 43 -0.17 -5.64 -3.54
N VAL A 44 -0.68 -6.50 -4.43
CA VAL A 44 -0.11 -6.68 -5.77
C VAL A 44 -0.10 -5.37 -6.54
N LEU A 45 -1.20 -4.62 -6.55
CA LEU A 45 -1.26 -3.29 -7.18
C LEU A 45 -0.29 -2.31 -6.53
N LYS A 46 -0.36 -2.16 -5.21
CA LYS A 46 0.46 -1.21 -4.44
C LYS A 46 1.95 -1.45 -4.67
N HIS A 47 2.39 -2.69 -4.55
CA HIS A 47 3.80 -3.04 -4.66
C HIS A 47 4.31 -3.02 -6.10
N THR A 48 3.44 -3.22 -7.09
CA THR A 48 3.75 -2.95 -8.50
C THR A 48 4.07 -1.47 -8.71
N VAL A 49 3.17 -0.57 -8.29
CA VAL A 49 3.38 0.88 -8.41
C VAL A 49 4.62 1.33 -7.64
N GLN A 50 4.81 0.86 -6.41
CA GLN A 50 6.00 1.14 -5.60
C GLN A 50 7.29 0.74 -6.32
N SER A 51 7.34 -0.48 -6.88
CA SER A 51 8.53 -1.01 -7.55
C SER A 51 8.87 -0.22 -8.82
N LEU A 52 7.87 0.18 -9.59
CA LEU A 52 8.05 1.02 -10.78
C LEU A 52 8.58 2.41 -10.42
N ILE A 53 8.06 3.03 -9.36
CA ILE A 53 8.54 4.34 -8.89
C ILE A 53 10.01 4.23 -8.41
N ILE A 54 10.33 3.22 -7.60
CA ILE A 54 11.70 2.99 -7.13
C ILE A 54 12.65 2.79 -8.33
N THR A 55 12.26 1.96 -9.30
CA THR A 55 13.05 1.70 -10.51
C THR A 55 13.31 3.00 -11.29
N ALA A 56 12.29 3.84 -11.47
CA ALA A 56 12.44 5.13 -12.14
C ALA A 56 13.34 6.11 -11.36
N LEU A 57 13.25 6.14 -10.03
CA LEU A 57 14.14 6.99 -9.22
C LEU A 57 15.59 6.54 -9.30
N LYS A 58 15.86 5.26 -9.53
CA LYS A 58 17.22 4.70 -9.71
C LYS A 58 17.85 5.03 -11.05
N GLU A 59 17.08 5.47 -12.06
CA GLU A 59 17.64 5.89 -13.37
C GLU A 59 18.66 7.03 -13.22
N LYS A 60 18.54 7.86 -12.18
CA LYS A 60 19.53 8.86 -11.81
C LYS A 60 20.47 8.32 -10.74
N ASP A 61 21.78 8.46 -10.97
CA ASP A 61 22.79 8.07 -9.99
C ASP A 61 22.96 9.13 -8.88
N LYS A 62 21.85 9.43 -8.19
CA LYS A 62 21.81 10.29 -6.99
C LYS A 62 20.98 9.59 -5.93
N PRO A 63 21.37 9.61 -4.66
CA PRO A 63 20.62 9.00 -3.59
C PRO A 63 19.21 9.58 -3.48
N PHE A 64 18.31 8.82 -2.90
CA PHE A 64 16.97 9.27 -2.54
C PHE A 64 16.50 8.61 -1.23
N LEU A 65 15.49 9.20 -0.62
CA LEU A 65 14.81 8.67 0.55
C LEU A 65 13.60 7.83 0.12
N TYR A 66 13.46 6.64 0.65
CA TYR A 66 12.21 5.92 0.76
C TYR A 66 11.64 6.14 2.17
N LEU A 67 10.46 6.74 2.26
CA LEU A 67 9.75 6.97 3.50
C LEU A 67 8.42 6.22 3.46
N ASP A 68 8.18 5.34 4.43
CA ASP A 68 6.97 4.54 4.56
C ASP A 68 6.28 4.91 5.88
N THR A 69 5.08 5.47 5.78
CA THR A 69 4.36 6.02 6.94
C THR A 69 3.62 4.96 7.76
N HIS A 70 3.35 3.79 7.17
CA HIS A 70 2.60 2.68 7.79
C HIS A 70 3.20 1.36 7.31
N SER A 71 4.36 1.02 7.87
CA SER A 71 5.24 -0.02 7.30
C SER A 71 4.81 -1.46 7.58
N GLY A 72 3.91 -1.68 8.56
CA GLY A 72 3.51 -3.02 8.98
C GLY A 72 4.66 -3.83 9.59
N ALA A 73 4.52 -5.15 9.62
CA ALA A 73 5.52 -6.07 10.17
C ALA A 73 6.71 -6.34 9.23
N GLY A 74 6.65 -5.90 7.99
CA GLY A 74 7.66 -6.14 6.96
C GLY A 74 7.52 -7.48 6.26
N ARG A 75 7.60 -8.61 6.95
CA ARG A 75 7.46 -9.96 6.38
C ARG A 75 6.20 -10.65 6.91
N TYR A 76 5.47 -11.29 6.01
CA TYR A 76 4.24 -12.01 6.33
C TYR A 76 4.36 -13.48 5.94
N GLN A 77 4.04 -14.39 6.88
CA GLN A 77 3.98 -15.82 6.63
C GLN A 77 2.59 -16.17 6.12
N LEU A 78 2.49 -16.63 4.87
CA LEU A 78 1.22 -16.95 4.20
C LEU A 78 0.58 -18.27 4.66
N GLN A 79 1.34 -19.08 5.40
CA GLN A 79 0.84 -20.30 6.06
C GLN A 79 0.57 -20.06 7.56
N SER A 80 0.46 -18.80 7.99
CA SER A 80 0.05 -18.46 9.35
C SER A 80 -1.44 -18.60 9.53
N GLU A 81 -1.90 -18.84 10.78
CA GLU A 81 -3.33 -18.89 11.13
C GLU A 81 -4.11 -17.66 10.63
N HIS A 82 -3.48 -16.48 10.66
CA HIS A 82 -4.08 -15.24 10.15
C HIS A 82 -4.31 -15.28 8.63
N ALA A 83 -3.29 -15.63 7.86
CA ALA A 83 -3.37 -15.66 6.40
C ALA A 83 -4.25 -16.80 5.88
N GLU A 84 -4.19 -17.98 6.52
CA GLU A 84 -5.05 -19.12 6.16
C GLU A 84 -6.53 -18.86 6.45
N ARG A 85 -6.82 -18.08 7.50
CA ARG A 85 -8.20 -17.73 7.88
C ARG A 85 -8.95 -16.97 6.79
N THR A 86 -8.27 -16.06 6.07
CA THR A 86 -8.86 -15.25 5.00
C THR A 86 -8.58 -15.84 3.62
N GLY A 87 -7.39 -16.42 3.42
CA GLY A 87 -6.96 -16.97 2.13
C GLY A 87 -6.77 -15.93 1.02
N GLU A 88 -6.79 -14.63 1.33
CA GLU A 88 -6.81 -13.56 0.33
C GLU A 88 -5.59 -13.56 -0.59
N TYR A 89 -4.42 -14.03 -0.12
CA TYR A 89 -3.22 -14.16 -0.94
C TYR A 89 -3.39 -15.13 -2.12
N LEU A 90 -4.30 -16.11 -2.02
CA LEU A 90 -4.59 -17.06 -3.10
C LEU A 90 -5.21 -16.35 -4.30
N ASP A 91 -6.03 -15.32 -4.05
CA ASP A 91 -6.66 -14.49 -5.08
C ASP A 91 -5.82 -13.25 -5.45
N GLY A 92 -4.66 -13.09 -4.85
CA GLY A 92 -3.67 -12.06 -5.12
C GLY A 92 -2.40 -12.63 -5.72
N ILE A 93 -1.30 -12.54 -4.95
CA ILE A 93 0.03 -13.00 -5.38
C ILE A 93 0.03 -14.48 -5.81
N GLY A 94 -0.80 -15.32 -5.19
CA GLY A 94 -0.92 -16.74 -5.53
C GLY A 94 -1.31 -16.98 -6.99
N ARG A 95 -2.14 -16.11 -7.60
CA ARG A 95 -2.56 -16.22 -8.99
C ARG A 95 -1.46 -15.90 -10.01
N ILE A 96 -0.46 -15.11 -9.59
CA ILE A 96 0.63 -14.68 -10.47
C ILE A 96 1.97 -15.33 -10.14
N TRP A 97 2.06 -16.04 -9.01
CA TRP A 97 3.30 -16.59 -8.47
C TRP A 97 4.06 -17.48 -9.46
N GLN A 98 3.38 -18.37 -10.15
CA GLN A 98 3.98 -19.37 -11.06
C GLN A 98 3.73 -19.06 -12.54
N ARG A 99 3.30 -17.86 -12.88
CA ARG A 99 3.10 -17.48 -14.28
C ARG A 99 4.43 -17.23 -14.96
N ASP A 100 4.52 -17.63 -16.21
CA ASP A 100 5.67 -17.45 -17.11
C ASP A 100 5.50 -16.28 -18.09
N ASP A 101 4.26 -15.75 -18.21
CA ASP A 101 3.90 -14.63 -19.08
C ASP A 101 3.87 -13.27 -18.35
N ILE A 102 4.68 -13.13 -17.28
CA ILE A 102 4.72 -11.90 -16.46
C ILE A 102 5.29 -10.74 -17.29
N PRO A 103 4.57 -9.60 -17.38
CA PRO A 103 5.10 -8.39 -18.02
C PRO A 103 6.41 -7.92 -17.39
N ALA A 104 7.31 -7.38 -18.23
CA ALA A 104 8.63 -6.90 -17.78
C ALA A 104 8.55 -5.84 -16.68
N GLU A 105 7.49 -5.04 -16.68
CA GLU A 105 7.23 -4.02 -15.66
C GLU A 105 6.97 -4.61 -14.27
N LEU A 106 6.44 -5.84 -14.18
CA LEU A 106 6.22 -6.54 -12.91
C LEU A 106 7.47 -7.26 -12.41
N GLU A 107 8.44 -7.49 -13.28
CA GLU A 107 9.61 -8.32 -12.94
C GLU A 107 10.39 -7.81 -11.71
N PRO A 108 10.64 -6.50 -11.53
CA PRO A 108 11.31 -6.01 -10.32
C PRO A 108 10.58 -6.40 -9.02
N TYR A 109 9.25 -6.31 -9.00
CA TYR A 109 8.43 -6.73 -7.87
C TYR A 109 8.48 -8.25 -7.67
N MET A 110 8.29 -9.02 -8.74
CA MET A 110 8.25 -10.48 -8.68
C MET A 110 9.59 -11.09 -8.28
N GLN A 111 10.71 -10.51 -8.70
CA GLN A 111 12.05 -10.92 -8.26
C GLN A 111 12.21 -10.78 -6.74
N VAL A 112 11.68 -9.69 -6.16
CA VAL A 112 11.69 -9.54 -4.71
C VAL A 112 10.84 -10.61 -4.04
N VAL A 113 9.61 -10.84 -4.51
CA VAL A 113 8.76 -11.91 -3.92
C VAL A 113 9.45 -13.27 -4.01
N ARG A 114 10.06 -13.60 -5.15
CA ARG A 114 10.79 -14.84 -5.34
C ARG A 114 12.00 -14.97 -4.41
N SER A 115 12.70 -13.88 -4.10
CA SER A 115 13.86 -13.90 -3.22
C SER A 115 13.55 -14.28 -1.76
N TYR A 116 12.32 -14.12 -1.33
CA TYR A 116 11.83 -14.55 -0.01
C TYR A 116 11.30 -15.99 0.01
N ASN A 117 11.25 -16.65 -1.15
CA ASN A 117 10.66 -17.97 -1.30
C ASN A 117 11.63 -18.90 -2.06
N SER A 118 11.85 -20.08 -1.53
CA SER A 118 12.71 -21.10 -2.17
C SER A 118 11.85 -22.18 -2.82
N GLY A 119 12.18 -22.51 -4.08
CA GLY A 119 11.43 -23.49 -4.87
C GLY A 119 10.03 -23.00 -5.24
N ASP A 120 9.10 -23.92 -5.48
CA ASP A 120 7.77 -23.62 -6.02
C ASP A 120 6.73 -23.21 -4.97
N LYS A 121 7.11 -23.14 -3.69
CA LYS A 121 6.18 -22.85 -2.61
C LYS A 121 6.21 -21.39 -2.20
N LEU A 122 5.09 -20.72 -2.35
CA LEU A 122 4.86 -19.38 -1.84
C LEU A 122 4.54 -19.45 -0.33
N ARG A 123 5.53 -19.14 0.51
CA ARG A 123 5.43 -19.20 1.98
C ARG A 123 5.42 -17.85 2.65
N TYR A 124 6.17 -16.91 2.09
CA TYR A 124 6.37 -15.59 2.66
C TYR A 124 6.00 -14.51 1.64
N TYR A 125 5.44 -13.44 2.16
CA TYR A 125 5.16 -12.25 1.36
C TYR A 125 5.94 -11.05 1.94
N PRO A 126 6.76 -10.38 1.13
CA PRO A 126 7.43 -9.15 1.53
C PRO A 126 6.45 -7.99 1.46
N GLY A 127 6.27 -7.26 2.57
CA GLY A 127 5.56 -5.98 2.58
C GLY A 127 6.40 -4.87 1.93
N SER A 128 5.79 -3.69 1.82
CA SER A 128 6.42 -2.50 1.22
C SER A 128 7.83 -2.21 1.70
N PRO A 129 8.17 -2.32 3.03
CA PRO A 129 9.54 -2.03 3.47
C PRO A 129 10.57 -3.03 2.96
N LEU A 130 10.21 -4.31 2.88
CA LEU A 130 11.14 -5.32 2.40
C LEU A 130 11.31 -5.28 0.87
N ILE A 131 10.25 -4.90 0.14
CA ILE A 131 10.34 -4.61 -1.30
C ILE A 131 11.29 -3.43 -1.52
N ALA A 132 11.11 -2.35 -0.78
CA ALA A 132 12.01 -1.19 -0.85
C ALA A 132 13.46 -1.60 -0.53
N ARG A 133 13.69 -2.36 0.56
CA ARG A 133 15.03 -2.81 0.96
C ARG A 133 15.79 -3.53 -0.16
N GLN A 134 15.11 -4.42 -0.89
CA GLN A 134 15.71 -5.19 -1.96
C GLN A 134 15.97 -4.39 -3.23
N LEU A 135 15.12 -3.41 -3.52
CA LEU A 135 15.22 -2.61 -4.74
C LEU A 135 16.17 -1.41 -4.60
N LEU A 136 16.37 -0.90 -3.37
CA LEU A 136 17.20 0.26 -3.09
C LEU A 136 18.69 -0.07 -3.12
N ARG A 137 19.50 0.93 -3.53
CA ARG A 137 20.96 0.87 -3.60
C ARG A 137 21.57 1.18 -2.22
N GLU A 138 22.85 0.90 -2.04
CA GLU A 138 23.59 1.19 -0.79
C GLU A 138 23.55 2.68 -0.41
N GLN A 139 23.53 3.56 -1.39
CA GLN A 139 23.50 5.03 -1.18
C GLN A 139 22.13 5.59 -0.85
N ASP A 140 21.06 4.82 -1.03
CA ASP A 140 19.68 5.26 -0.78
C ASP A 140 19.33 5.06 0.70
N ASN A 141 18.41 5.87 1.23
CA ASN A 141 18.03 5.84 2.63
C ASN A 141 16.60 5.32 2.81
N ILE A 142 16.35 4.64 3.92
CA ILE A 142 15.06 4.04 4.28
C ILE A 142 14.60 4.63 5.62
N HIS A 143 13.40 5.21 5.66
CA HIS A 143 12.75 5.63 6.90
C HIS A 143 11.39 4.94 7.02
N LEU A 144 11.24 4.11 8.05
CA LEU A 144 10.08 3.27 8.28
C LEU A 144 9.38 3.67 9.57
N THR A 145 8.07 3.84 9.47
CA THR A 145 7.23 4.21 10.61
C THR A 145 6.17 3.15 10.83
N GLU A 146 6.09 2.62 12.05
CA GLU A 146 5.07 1.67 12.45
C GLU A 146 4.62 1.95 13.89
N LEU A 147 3.33 2.19 14.07
CA LEU A 147 2.78 2.54 15.39
C LEU A 147 2.25 1.33 16.16
N HIS A 148 1.84 0.27 15.42
CA HIS A 148 1.24 -0.92 16.02
C HIS A 148 2.23 -1.66 16.93
N PRO A 149 1.86 -1.93 18.20
CA PRO A 149 2.78 -2.47 19.21
C PRO A 149 3.32 -3.87 18.88
N SER A 150 2.56 -4.68 18.14
CA SER A 150 2.98 -6.04 17.76
C SER A 150 3.80 -6.06 16.45
N ASP A 151 3.58 -5.13 15.53
CA ASP A 151 4.22 -5.15 14.22
C ASP A 151 5.56 -4.40 14.22
N PHE A 152 5.67 -3.33 15.02
CA PHE A 152 6.90 -2.58 15.17
C PHE A 152 8.13 -3.44 15.60
N PRO A 153 8.05 -4.34 16.61
CA PRO A 153 9.19 -5.19 16.96
C PRO A 153 9.62 -6.12 15.83
N LEU A 154 8.64 -6.66 15.06
CA LEU A 154 8.89 -7.52 13.92
C LEU A 154 9.60 -6.75 12.80
N LEU A 155 9.07 -5.58 12.44
CA LEU A 155 9.68 -4.69 11.46
C LEU A 155 11.12 -4.33 11.87
N ARG A 156 11.32 -3.92 13.12
CA ARG A 156 12.65 -3.56 13.64
C ARG A 156 13.64 -4.72 13.52
N GLN A 157 13.20 -5.96 13.78
CA GLN A 157 14.03 -7.14 13.66
C GLN A 157 14.50 -7.38 12.21
N GLU A 158 13.63 -7.15 11.22
CA GLU A 158 13.97 -7.30 9.79
C GLU A 158 15.08 -6.34 9.36
N PHE A 159 15.19 -5.17 10.00
CA PHE A 159 16.11 -4.10 9.60
C PHE A 159 17.31 -3.90 10.54
N LEU A 160 17.53 -4.78 11.53
CA LEU A 160 18.61 -4.64 12.53
C LEU A 160 20.02 -4.52 11.94
N ARG A 161 20.25 -5.03 10.73
CA ARG A 161 21.55 -5.07 10.06
C ARG A 161 21.60 -4.25 8.78
N ASP A 162 20.64 -3.36 8.58
CA ASP A 162 20.59 -2.48 7.41
C ASP A 162 20.87 -1.03 7.84
N ASP A 163 22.11 -0.60 7.68
CA ASP A 163 22.58 0.72 8.10
C ASP A 163 21.91 1.88 7.32
N ARG A 164 21.23 1.58 6.20
CA ARG A 164 20.44 2.55 5.42
C ARG A 164 19.11 2.86 6.09
N ALA A 165 18.66 1.97 7.02
CA ALA A 165 17.28 1.99 7.52
C ALA A 165 17.19 2.59 8.93
N ARG A 166 16.26 3.52 9.08
CA ARG A 166 15.78 4.00 10.38
C ARG A 166 14.33 3.53 10.58
N VAL A 167 14.11 2.74 11.64
CA VAL A 167 12.78 2.23 12.02
C VAL A 167 12.36 2.91 13.32
N VAL A 168 11.21 3.60 13.29
CA VAL A 168 10.69 4.36 14.44
C VAL A 168 9.26 3.96 14.78
N ARG A 169 8.93 3.98 16.09
CA ARG A 169 7.56 3.76 16.57
C ARG A 169 6.89 5.09 16.85
N GLU A 170 6.45 5.74 15.79
CA GLU A 170 5.87 7.07 15.84
C GLU A 170 4.72 7.17 14.83
N ASP A 171 3.95 8.27 14.91
CA ASP A 171 2.89 8.57 13.95
C ASP A 171 3.47 8.93 12.58
N GLY A 172 3.03 8.23 11.53
CA GLY A 172 3.53 8.40 10.17
C GLY A 172 3.35 9.81 9.62
N TYR A 173 2.25 10.49 9.95
CA TYR A 173 2.01 11.86 9.49
C TYR A 173 2.92 12.87 10.19
N GLN A 174 3.30 12.61 11.45
CA GLN A 174 4.31 13.43 12.14
C GLN A 174 5.69 13.28 11.49
N GLN A 175 6.01 12.07 11.01
CA GLN A 175 7.26 11.82 10.31
C GLN A 175 7.35 12.53 8.95
N LEU A 176 6.25 12.78 8.26
CA LEU A 176 6.24 13.65 7.09
C LEU A 176 6.78 15.06 7.41
N LYS A 177 6.47 15.59 8.60
CA LYS A 177 6.98 16.89 9.05
C LYS A 177 8.46 16.85 9.43
N ALA A 178 8.89 15.76 10.05
CA ALA A 178 10.23 15.61 10.59
C ALA A 178 11.27 15.26 9.53
N GLN A 179 10.90 14.47 8.51
CA GLN A 179 11.83 13.90 7.54
C GLN A 179 11.84 14.64 6.19
N LEU A 180 10.84 15.50 5.92
CA LEU A 180 10.75 16.21 4.64
C LEU A 180 11.14 17.69 4.76
N PRO A 181 11.92 18.23 3.81
CA PRO A 181 12.53 17.52 2.67
C PRO A 181 13.78 16.73 3.10
N PRO A 182 14.06 15.58 2.45
CA PRO A 182 15.30 14.84 2.72
C PRO A 182 16.52 15.61 2.22
N PRO A 183 17.74 15.36 2.78
CA PRO A 183 18.98 16.00 2.32
C PRO A 183 19.23 15.81 0.82
N SER A 184 18.88 14.63 0.28
CA SER A 184 19.02 14.29 -1.14
C SER A 184 18.11 15.10 -2.07
N ARG A 185 17.07 15.76 -1.52
CA ARG A 185 16.01 16.45 -2.28
C ARG A 185 15.34 15.54 -3.33
N ARG A 186 15.34 14.24 -3.09
CA ARG A 186 14.71 13.20 -3.90
C ARG A 186 14.12 12.15 -2.97
N GLY A 187 12.93 11.63 -3.30
CA GLY A 187 12.31 10.60 -2.46
C GLY A 187 10.99 10.08 -2.99
N LEU A 188 10.66 8.87 -2.51
CA LEU A 188 9.33 8.27 -2.56
C LEU A 188 8.77 8.24 -1.15
N ILE A 189 7.58 8.79 -0.99
CA ILE A 189 6.79 8.76 0.24
C ILE A 189 5.61 7.83 -0.01
N LEU A 190 5.61 6.65 0.63
CA LEU A 190 4.48 5.72 0.61
C LEU A 190 3.58 6.00 1.81
N ILE A 191 2.27 6.14 1.55
CA ILE A 191 1.24 6.44 2.56
C ILE A 191 0.17 5.36 2.43
N ASP A 192 0.10 4.47 3.42
CA ASP A 192 -0.77 3.28 3.39
C ASP A 192 -1.51 3.11 4.73
N PRO A 193 -2.39 4.05 5.11
CA PRO A 193 -3.08 4.01 6.40
C PRO A 193 -4.17 2.91 6.40
N PRO A 194 -4.59 2.43 7.58
CA PRO A 194 -5.54 1.33 7.71
C PRO A 194 -6.99 1.69 7.33
N TYR A 195 -7.34 2.96 7.21
CA TYR A 195 -8.71 3.44 6.92
C TYR A 195 -9.80 2.86 7.83
N GLU A 196 -9.47 2.70 9.11
CA GLU A 196 -10.42 2.21 10.12
C GLU A 196 -11.52 3.24 10.45
N LEU A 197 -11.17 4.52 10.38
CA LEU A 197 -12.06 5.63 10.71
C LEU A 197 -12.34 6.50 9.49
N LYS A 198 -13.55 7.08 9.42
CA LYS A 198 -13.89 8.06 8.36
C LYS A 198 -12.96 9.29 8.37
N THR A 199 -12.38 9.61 9.53
CA THR A 199 -11.42 10.70 9.71
C THR A 199 -10.07 10.43 9.03
N ASP A 200 -9.75 9.16 8.72
CA ASP A 200 -8.47 8.79 8.10
C ASP A 200 -8.34 9.39 6.70
N TYR A 201 -9.43 9.47 5.94
CA TYR A 201 -9.43 10.13 4.63
C TYR A 201 -9.02 11.61 4.71
N GLN A 202 -9.50 12.33 5.74
CA GLN A 202 -9.11 13.73 5.95
C GLN A 202 -7.67 13.85 6.46
N ALA A 203 -7.25 12.93 7.34
CA ALA A 203 -5.88 12.88 7.84
C ALA A 203 -4.87 12.66 6.70
N VAL A 204 -5.21 11.81 5.73
CA VAL A 204 -4.43 11.58 4.51
C VAL A 204 -4.26 12.88 3.72
N VAL A 205 -5.34 13.60 3.42
CA VAL A 205 -5.29 14.86 2.66
C VAL A 205 -4.41 15.88 3.38
N ASN A 206 -4.61 16.05 4.69
CA ASN A 206 -3.82 16.97 5.51
C ASN A 206 -2.32 16.58 5.54
N GLY A 207 -2.04 15.27 5.67
CA GLY A 207 -0.68 14.73 5.65
C GLY A 207 0.02 14.99 4.31
N ILE A 208 -0.68 14.77 3.20
CA ILE A 208 -0.17 15.04 1.85
C ILE A 208 0.09 16.54 1.66
N GLN A 209 -0.85 17.42 2.04
CA GLN A 209 -0.65 18.86 1.94
C GLN A 209 0.59 19.33 2.72
N GLU A 210 0.74 18.85 3.96
CA GLU A 210 1.88 19.22 4.81
C GLU A 210 3.20 18.67 4.22
N GLY A 211 3.22 17.41 3.76
CA GLY A 211 4.39 16.82 3.12
C GLY A 211 4.77 17.53 1.82
N TYR A 212 3.78 17.80 0.96
CA TYR A 212 3.99 18.49 -0.31
C TYR A 212 4.50 19.94 -0.12
N ARG A 213 3.94 20.68 0.85
CA ARG A 213 4.41 22.03 1.19
C ARG A 213 5.90 22.06 1.54
N ARG A 214 6.41 21.00 2.17
CA ARG A 214 7.82 20.85 2.55
C ARG A 214 8.68 20.30 1.43
N PHE A 215 8.11 19.44 0.60
CA PHE A 215 8.85 18.71 -0.42
C PHE A 215 8.03 18.59 -1.72
N ALA A 216 7.76 19.71 -2.37
CA ALA A 216 6.92 19.80 -3.56
C ALA A 216 7.42 18.97 -4.77
N THR A 217 8.70 18.57 -4.80
CA THR A 217 9.29 17.73 -5.85
C THR A 217 9.33 16.24 -5.50
N GLY A 218 8.87 15.85 -4.31
CA GLY A 218 8.78 14.48 -3.86
C GLY A 218 7.71 13.70 -4.62
N VAL A 219 7.92 12.39 -4.78
CA VAL A 219 6.88 11.48 -5.26
C VAL A 219 6.09 10.98 -4.06
N PHE A 220 4.79 11.29 -4.01
CA PHE A 220 3.91 10.78 -2.95
C PHE A 220 3.02 9.71 -3.57
N ALA A 221 3.02 8.52 -2.98
CA ALA A 221 2.21 7.38 -3.40
C ALA A 221 1.26 7.00 -2.26
N LEU A 222 -0.01 7.34 -2.42
CA LEU A 222 -1.07 7.05 -1.48
C LEU A 222 -1.83 5.82 -1.94
N TRP A 223 -1.93 4.81 -1.09
CA TRP A 223 -2.86 3.70 -1.28
C TRP A 223 -4.25 4.05 -0.73
N TYR A 224 -5.31 3.53 -1.36
CA TYR A 224 -6.68 3.61 -0.85
C TYR A 224 -7.52 2.38 -1.20
N PRO A 225 -8.42 1.92 -0.27
CA PRO A 225 -9.40 0.87 -0.54
C PRO A 225 -10.69 1.46 -1.09
N VAL A 226 -11.35 0.76 -2.00
CA VAL A 226 -12.72 1.08 -2.41
C VAL A 226 -13.68 0.16 -1.67
N VAL A 227 -14.12 0.61 -0.50
CA VAL A 227 -15.21 -0.03 0.27
C VAL A 227 -16.53 0.67 -0.07
N LEU A 228 -16.53 2.00 -0.05
CA LEU A 228 -17.64 2.84 -0.49
C LEU A 228 -17.13 3.85 -1.50
N ARG A 229 -17.59 3.75 -2.74
CA ARG A 229 -17.16 4.63 -3.85
C ARG A 229 -17.29 6.12 -3.53
N GLN A 230 -18.29 6.52 -2.77
CA GLN A 230 -18.48 7.92 -2.37
C GLN A 230 -17.31 8.48 -1.53
N HIS A 231 -16.64 7.65 -0.72
CA HIS A 231 -15.48 8.10 0.05
C HIS A 231 -14.31 8.43 -0.88
N ILE A 232 -14.12 7.64 -1.93
CA ILE A 232 -13.05 7.89 -2.91
C ILE A 232 -13.37 9.12 -3.75
N LYS A 233 -14.62 9.30 -4.20
CA LYS A 233 -15.03 10.53 -4.90
C LYS A 233 -14.75 11.78 -4.06
N ARG A 234 -15.01 11.70 -2.75
CA ARG A 234 -14.70 12.80 -1.83
C ARG A 234 -13.20 13.00 -1.67
N LEU A 235 -12.43 11.94 -1.44
CA LEU A 235 -10.96 12.00 -1.34
C LEU A 235 -10.34 12.68 -2.55
N LEU A 236 -10.75 12.28 -3.76
CA LEU A 236 -10.26 12.88 -5.01
C LEU A 236 -10.61 14.37 -5.09
N LYS A 237 -11.85 14.73 -4.78
CA LYS A 237 -12.30 16.14 -4.75
C LYS A 237 -11.52 16.97 -3.71
N ASP A 238 -11.27 16.41 -2.53
CA ASP A 238 -10.52 17.09 -1.47
C ASP A 238 -9.06 17.29 -1.90
N LEU A 239 -8.45 16.30 -2.60
CA LEU A 239 -7.13 16.43 -3.19
C LEU A 239 -7.06 17.46 -4.32
N GLU A 240 -8.05 17.50 -5.23
CA GLU A 240 -8.17 18.56 -6.25
C GLU A 240 -8.23 19.95 -5.60
N GLY A 241 -8.99 20.07 -4.50
CA GLY A 241 -9.13 21.31 -3.74
C GLY A 241 -7.85 21.79 -3.04
N THR A 242 -6.80 20.95 -2.95
CA THR A 242 -5.50 21.35 -2.36
C THR A 242 -4.69 22.29 -3.25
N GLY A 243 -4.99 22.37 -4.53
CA GLY A 243 -4.19 23.08 -5.53
C GLY A 243 -2.89 22.35 -5.95
N ILE A 244 -2.65 21.15 -5.43
CA ILE A 244 -1.54 20.28 -5.87
C ILE A 244 -1.82 19.82 -7.30
N ARG A 245 -0.79 19.86 -8.14
CA ARG A 245 -0.90 19.40 -9.53
C ARG A 245 -0.20 18.07 -9.73
N ARG A 246 -0.34 17.48 -10.93
CA ARG A 246 0.29 16.21 -11.32
C ARG A 246 -0.13 15.05 -10.41
N ILE A 247 -1.44 14.86 -10.28
CA ILE A 247 -2.07 13.78 -9.49
C ILE A 247 -2.58 12.70 -10.44
N LEU A 248 -1.96 11.53 -10.43
CA LEU A 248 -2.35 10.36 -11.22
C LEU A 248 -3.11 9.36 -10.33
N GLN A 249 -4.28 8.92 -10.78
CA GLN A 249 -5.04 7.82 -10.18
C GLN A 249 -4.79 6.53 -10.95
N ILE A 250 -4.52 5.46 -10.22
CA ILE A 250 -4.36 4.09 -10.72
C ILE A 250 -5.29 3.20 -9.89
N GLU A 251 -6.24 2.48 -10.50
CA GLU A 251 -7.21 1.67 -9.77
C GLU A 251 -7.43 0.32 -10.45
N LEU A 252 -7.50 -0.73 -9.63
CA LEU A 252 -7.86 -2.09 -10.01
C LEU A 252 -9.10 -2.51 -9.22
N ALA A 253 -10.24 -2.62 -9.90
CA ALA A 253 -11.46 -3.14 -9.33
C ALA A 253 -11.58 -4.64 -9.64
N VAL A 254 -11.80 -5.43 -8.61
CA VAL A 254 -11.99 -6.89 -8.71
C VAL A 254 -13.47 -7.27 -8.70
N LEU A 255 -14.32 -6.37 -8.22
CA LEU A 255 -15.78 -6.51 -8.19
C LEU A 255 -16.43 -5.20 -8.64
N PRO A 256 -17.69 -5.22 -9.11
CA PRO A 256 -18.48 -4.01 -9.26
C PRO A 256 -18.64 -3.27 -7.93
N ASP A 257 -18.74 -1.94 -7.99
CA ASP A 257 -19.01 -1.12 -6.79
C ASP A 257 -20.26 -1.63 -6.07
N SER A 258 -20.16 -1.78 -4.75
CA SER A 258 -21.24 -2.26 -3.90
C SER A 258 -21.11 -1.68 -2.49
N ASP A 259 -22.25 -1.48 -1.84
CA ASP A 259 -22.34 -1.14 -0.42
C ASP A 259 -22.51 -2.38 0.49
N ARG A 260 -22.64 -3.57 -0.11
CA ARG A 260 -22.87 -4.85 0.58
C ARG A 260 -21.64 -5.75 0.65
N HIS A 261 -20.63 -5.45 -0.15
CA HIS A 261 -19.37 -6.21 -0.18
C HIS A 261 -18.29 -5.38 0.53
N GLY A 262 -17.24 -6.05 0.99
CA GLY A 262 -16.05 -5.40 1.53
C GLY A 262 -15.32 -4.56 0.48
N MET A 263 -14.01 -4.67 0.39
CA MET A 263 -13.20 -3.93 -0.60
C MET A 263 -13.46 -4.47 -2.01
N THR A 264 -14.08 -3.67 -2.88
CA THR A 264 -14.38 -4.01 -4.28
C THR A 264 -13.28 -3.62 -5.24
N ALA A 265 -12.45 -2.66 -4.87
CA ALA A 265 -11.30 -2.22 -5.65
C ALA A 265 -10.19 -1.69 -4.72
N SER A 266 -9.01 -1.60 -5.28
CA SER A 266 -7.83 -1.00 -4.66
C SER A 266 -7.23 0.02 -5.60
N GLY A 267 -6.72 1.13 -5.06
CA GLY A 267 -6.12 2.17 -5.89
C GLY A 267 -4.89 2.82 -5.28
N MET A 268 -4.14 3.47 -6.16
CA MET A 268 -3.02 4.33 -5.82
C MET A 268 -3.26 5.73 -6.38
N ILE A 269 -3.01 6.75 -5.59
CA ILE A 269 -2.91 8.13 -6.03
C ILE A 269 -1.44 8.52 -5.97
N VAL A 270 -0.87 8.88 -7.12
CA VAL A 270 0.55 9.25 -7.20
C VAL A 270 0.67 10.73 -7.57
N ILE A 271 1.29 11.50 -6.67
CA ILE A 271 1.63 12.91 -6.90
C ILE A 271 3.06 12.98 -7.41
N ASN A 272 3.30 13.78 -8.42
CA ASN A 272 4.56 13.85 -9.16
C ASN A 272 5.03 12.48 -9.69
N PRO A 273 4.17 11.69 -10.35
CA PRO A 273 4.59 10.40 -10.87
C PRO A 273 5.81 10.53 -11.77
N PRO A 274 6.74 9.56 -11.76
CA PRO A 274 7.76 9.44 -12.79
C PRO A 274 7.11 9.41 -14.18
N TRP A 275 7.76 10.02 -15.17
CA TRP A 275 7.17 10.26 -16.49
C TRP A 275 6.72 8.97 -17.24
N LYS A 276 7.35 7.81 -16.96
CA LYS A 276 6.97 6.51 -17.55
C LYS A 276 5.82 5.82 -16.80
N LEU A 277 5.49 6.22 -15.56
CA LEU A 277 4.58 5.47 -14.71
C LEU A 277 3.20 5.29 -15.33
N GLU A 278 2.64 6.35 -15.91
CA GLU A 278 1.32 6.30 -16.56
C GLU A 278 1.30 5.26 -17.68
N SER A 279 2.26 5.31 -18.61
CA SER A 279 2.33 4.38 -19.73
C SER A 279 2.59 2.94 -19.29
N GLN A 280 3.47 2.73 -18.29
CA GLN A 280 3.73 1.43 -17.71
C GLN A 280 2.49 0.84 -17.05
N MET A 281 1.75 1.64 -16.29
CA MET A 281 0.52 1.16 -15.65
C MET A 281 -0.61 0.89 -16.64
N LYS A 282 -0.71 1.68 -17.73
CA LYS A 282 -1.64 1.39 -18.84
C LYS A 282 -1.32 0.07 -19.55
N SER A 283 -0.05 -0.32 -19.60
CA SER A 283 0.39 -1.62 -20.15
C SER A 283 0.10 -2.78 -19.20
N VAL A 284 0.47 -2.64 -17.93
CA VAL A 284 0.45 -3.72 -16.93
C VAL A 284 -0.95 -3.98 -16.38
N LEU A 285 -1.74 -2.93 -16.16
CA LEU A 285 -2.99 -3.05 -15.42
C LEU A 285 -4.04 -3.98 -16.07
N PRO A 286 -4.18 -4.01 -17.43
CA PRO A 286 -5.05 -4.99 -18.09
C PRO A 286 -4.62 -6.44 -17.83
N TRP A 287 -3.30 -6.72 -17.85
CA TRP A 287 -2.77 -8.04 -17.54
C TRP A 287 -3.04 -8.42 -16.08
N LEU A 288 -2.79 -7.50 -15.13
CA LEU A 288 -3.12 -7.73 -13.72
C LEU A 288 -4.61 -8.00 -13.53
N HIS A 289 -5.48 -7.24 -14.19
CA HIS A 289 -6.91 -7.46 -14.13
C HIS A 289 -7.28 -8.87 -14.63
N GLN A 290 -6.77 -9.27 -15.79
CA GLN A 290 -7.02 -10.62 -16.33
C GLN A 290 -6.51 -11.73 -15.41
N ALA A 291 -5.34 -11.54 -14.80
CA ALA A 291 -4.73 -12.52 -13.91
C ALA A 291 -5.46 -12.64 -12.56
N LEU A 292 -5.86 -11.50 -11.99
CA LEU A 292 -6.44 -11.44 -10.64
C LEU A 292 -7.97 -11.54 -10.63
N VAL A 293 -8.64 -11.28 -11.78
CA VAL A 293 -10.11 -11.25 -11.91
C VAL A 293 -10.58 -12.18 -13.03
N PRO A 294 -10.48 -13.52 -12.87
CA PRO A 294 -10.79 -14.48 -13.94
C PRO A 294 -12.22 -14.40 -14.48
N ALA A 295 -13.16 -13.95 -13.63
CA ALA A 295 -14.57 -13.81 -14.03
C ALA A 295 -14.84 -12.59 -14.92
N GLY A 296 -13.83 -11.75 -15.21
CA GLY A 296 -13.97 -10.55 -16.04
C GLY A 296 -14.85 -9.45 -15.42
N THR A 297 -15.07 -9.50 -14.10
CA THR A 297 -15.79 -8.46 -13.36
C THR A 297 -14.86 -7.29 -13.02
N GLY A 298 -15.43 -6.16 -12.59
CA GLY A 298 -14.62 -5.02 -12.22
C GLY A 298 -14.13 -4.20 -13.41
N HIS A 299 -13.11 -3.39 -13.18
CA HIS A 299 -12.52 -2.51 -14.19
C HIS A 299 -11.11 -2.06 -13.80
N THR A 300 -10.42 -1.42 -14.73
CA THR A 300 -9.13 -0.76 -14.48
C THR A 300 -9.21 0.72 -14.81
N ARG A 301 -8.37 1.53 -14.13
CA ARG A 301 -8.31 2.97 -14.35
C ARG A 301 -6.87 3.47 -14.24
N VAL A 302 -6.44 4.28 -15.18
CA VAL A 302 -5.19 5.08 -15.14
C VAL A 302 -5.52 6.44 -15.71
N GLU A 303 -5.79 7.41 -14.86
CA GLU A 303 -6.32 8.72 -15.24
C GLU A 303 -5.68 9.84 -14.40
N TRP A 304 -5.50 11.01 -15.02
CA TRP A 304 -5.10 12.21 -14.30
C TRP A 304 -6.29 12.80 -13.56
N VAL A 305 -6.19 12.87 -12.23
CA VAL A 305 -7.13 13.63 -11.39
C VAL A 305 -6.87 15.11 -11.57
N VAL A 306 -5.58 15.51 -11.51
CA VAL A 306 -5.11 16.86 -11.80
C VAL A 306 -3.88 16.74 -12.70
N PRO A 307 -3.95 17.16 -13.96
CA PRO A 307 -2.79 17.19 -14.85
C PRO A 307 -1.78 18.28 -14.46
N GLU A 308 -0.76 18.50 -15.29
CA GLU A 308 0.25 19.57 -15.12
C GLU A 308 -0.33 20.97 -15.08
#